data_bd5b47ce6535fb5db5fec279979ab6da
#
_entry.id   bd5b47ce6535fb5db5fec279979ab6da
#
_cell.length_a   1.000
_cell.length_b   1.000
_cell.length_c   1.000
_cell.angle_alpha   90.00
_cell.angle_beta   90.00
_cell.angle_gamma   90.00
#
_symmetry.space_group_name_H-M   'P 1'
#
loop_
_entity.id
_entity.type
_entity.pdbx_description
1 polymer ?
#
loop_
_entity_poly.entity_id
_entity_poly.type
_entity_poly.pdbx_seq_one_letter_code
_entity_poly.pdbx_strand_id
1 'polypeptide(L)'
;MINKKIAIVTGASRGIGIAIASRLVQSGYFVIGTATNEIGEKKITNMFDCNDGIGLILNVNDKDNIDFVIKNISKTYGTISILVNNAGIVRDKLFLRMSENDWDEVMQTNLKAIFLLTKLVIPGMMTKRFGRIINISSVSGFTGPAGQANYSSTKAAIVAFSKSLANELGSRNITVNCVAPGFIETEMTNKVAEEIKVNYLKNIPLKRYGKPEDVAGVVNFLVGDEASYITGTTIHVNGGLYM
;
A
#
# COMPACT_ATOMS: atom_id res chain seq x y z
N MET A 1 0.16 9.55 -26.10
CA MET A 1 1.02 9.07 -25.00
C MET A 1 0.69 9.89 -23.74
N ILE A 2 0.56 9.24 -22.62
CA ILE A 2 0.26 9.92 -21.33
C ILE A 2 1.49 10.73 -20.93
N ASN A 3 1.31 12.04 -20.76
CA ASN A 3 2.39 12.96 -20.36
C ASN A 3 2.50 13.11 -18.82
N LYS A 4 1.87 12.18 -18.07
CA LYS A 4 1.88 12.16 -16.62
C LYS A 4 2.75 11.00 -16.11
N LYS A 5 3.35 11.16 -14.92
CA LYS A 5 4.01 10.03 -14.23
C LYS A 5 2.94 8.99 -13.86
N ILE A 6 3.21 7.71 -14.13
CA ILE A 6 2.27 6.60 -13.90
C ILE A 6 2.44 6.08 -12.49
N ALA A 7 1.35 6.01 -11.76
CA ALA A 7 1.27 5.44 -10.41
C ALA A 7 0.37 4.20 -10.40
N ILE A 8 0.84 3.11 -9.79
CA ILE A 8 0.01 1.95 -9.46
C ILE A 8 -0.32 1.98 -7.97
N VAL A 9 -1.60 1.78 -7.65
CA VAL A 9 -2.08 1.61 -6.26
C VAL A 9 -2.80 0.27 -6.16
N THR A 10 -2.25 -0.66 -5.40
CA THR A 10 -2.89 -1.97 -5.23
C THR A 10 -4.00 -1.92 -4.18
N GLY A 11 -5.12 -2.63 -4.43
CA GLY A 11 -6.28 -2.63 -3.52
C GLY A 11 -6.96 -1.27 -3.42
N ALA A 12 -7.15 -0.58 -4.55
CA ALA A 12 -7.66 0.79 -4.63
C ALA A 12 -9.18 0.92 -4.69
N SER A 13 -9.94 -0.18 -4.52
CA SER A 13 -11.42 -0.14 -4.62
C SER A 13 -12.13 0.42 -3.38
N ARG A 14 -11.42 0.58 -2.24
CA ARG A 14 -12.00 1.05 -0.96
C ARG A 14 -10.93 1.52 0.03
N GLY A 15 -11.38 2.10 1.15
CA GLY A 15 -10.56 2.43 2.32
C GLY A 15 -9.35 3.30 1.99
N ILE A 16 -8.19 2.94 2.52
CA ILE A 16 -6.94 3.68 2.34
C ILE A 16 -6.54 3.73 0.85
N GLY A 17 -6.70 2.61 0.12
CA GLY A 17 -6.27 2.52 -1.27
C GLY A 17 -7.02 3.48 -2.19
N ILE A 18 -8.34 3.63 -2.02
CA ILE A 18 -9.13 4.57 -2.83
C ILE A 18 -8.77 6.03 -2.53
N ALA A 19 -8.54 6.36 -1.25
CA ALA A 19 -8.13 7.71 -0.84
C ALA A 19 -6.75 8.07 -1.41
N ILE A 20 -5.80 7.12 -1.38
CA ILE A 20 -4.48 7.30 -2.01
C ILE A 20 -4.63 7.53 -3.51
N ALA A 21 -5.39 6.68 -4.21
CA ALA A 21 -5.58 6.78 -5.65
C ALA A 21 -6.19 8.14 -6.04
N SER A 22 -7.26 8.57 -5.34
CA SER A 22 -7.88 9.88 -5.55
C SER A 22 -6.91 11.04 -5.31
N ARG A 23 -6.12 10.97 -4.23
CA ARG A 23 -5.17 12.03 -3.89
C ARG A 23 -4.06 12.15 -4.94
N LEU A 24 -3.57 11.02 -5.47
CA LEU A 24 -2.55 11.02 -6.51
C LEU A 24 -3.09 11.57 -7.85
N VAL A 25 -4.34 11.27 -8.22
CA VAL A 25 -5.00 11.88 -9.38
C VAL A 25 -5.07 13.40 -9.22
N GLN A 26 -5.53 13.90 -8.07
CA GLN A 26 -5.58 15.34 -7.77
C GLN A 26 -4.20 16.02 -7.85
N SER A 27 -3.14 15.26 -7.62
CA SER A 27 -1.76 15.74 -7.71
C SER A 27 -1.14 15.60 -9.11
N GLY A 28 -1.94 15.25 -10.13
CA GLY A 28 -1.54 15.24 -11.52
C GLY A 28 -0.86 13.96 -12.01
N TYR A 29 -0.92 12.86 -11.24
CA TYR A 29 -0.44 11.55 -11.69
C TYR A 29 -1.51 10.85 -12.53
N PHE A 30 -1.08 9.97 -13.46
CA PHE A 30 -1.98 8.99 -14.06
C PHE A 30 -2.02 7.76 -13.15
N VAL A 31 -3.20 7.45 -12.60
CA VAL A 31 -3.32 6.43 -11.57
C VAL A 31 -3.97 5.16 -12.12
N ILE A 32 -3.30 4.04 -11.93
CA ILE A 32 -3.83 2.71 -12.18
C ILE A 32 -4.15 2.09 -10.81
N GLY A 33 -5.42 2.15 -10.47
CA GLY A 33 -5.92 1.48 -9.26
C GLY A 33 -6.25 0.03 -9.54
N THR A 34 -5.92 -0.90 -8.63
CA THR A 34 -6.25 -2.31 -8.86
C THR A 34 -7.26 -2.84 -7.86
N ALA A 35 -8.06 -3.81 -8.31
CA ALA A 35 -9.03 -4.56 -7.53
C ALA A 35 -8.96 -6.05 -7.90
N THR A 36 -9.52 -6.92 -7.07
CA THR A 36 -9.53 -8.38 -7.31
C THR A 36 -10.67 -8.85 -8.19
N ASN A 37 -11.63 -7.98 -8.53
CA ASN A 37 -12.82 -8.32 -9.31
C ASN A 37 -13.32 -7.13 -10.13
N GLU A 38 -14.23 -7.42 -11.07
CA GLU A 38 -14.83 -6.44 -11.98
C GLU A 38 -15.60 -5.31 -11.27
N ILE A 39 -16.27 -5.61 -10.16
CA ILE A 39 -17.03 -4.59 -9.40
C ILE A 39 -16.06 -3.53 -8.87
N GLY A 40 -14.96 -3.96 -8.29
CA GLY A 40 -13.92 -3.06 -7.78
C GLY A 40 -13.19 -2.31 -8.90
N GLU A 41 -12.92 -2.96 -10.02
CA GLU A 41 -12.33 -2.35 -11.21
C GLU A 41 -13.23 -1.24 -11.77
N LYS A 42 -14.52 -1.53 -12.01
CA LYS A 42 -15.51 -0.54 -12.50
C LYS A 42 -15.68 0.62 -11.54
N LYS A 43 -15.68 0.35 -10.21
CA LYS A 43 -15.76 1.41 -9.19
C LYS A 43 -14.58 2.38 -9.30
N ILE A 44 -13.36 1.87 -9.51
CA ILE A 44 -12.16 2.69 -9.66
C ILE A 44 -12.22 3.48 -10.97
N THR A 45 -12.53 2.82 -12.08
CA THR A 45 -12.60 3.43 -13.41
C THR A 45 -13.63 4.56 -13.45
N ASN A 46 -14.82 4.36 -12.86
CA ASN A 46 -15.89 5.37 -12.81
C ASN A 46 -15.57 6.57 -11.91
N MET A 47 -14.54 6.46 -11.07
CA MET A 47 -14.15 7.52 -10.17
C MET A 47 -13.17 8.52 -10.79
N PHE A 48 -12.53 8.14 -11.88
CA PHE A 48 -11.54 8.96 -12.57
C PHE A 48 -11.99 9.34 -13.98
N ASP A 49 -11.59 10.52 -14.43
CA ASP A 49 -11.63 10.83 -15.84
C ASP A 49 -10.62 9.94 -16.60
N CYS A 50 -10.95 9.55 -17.83
CA CYS A 50 -10.13 8.62 -18.63
C CYS A 50 -8.68 9.10 -18.87
N ASN A 51 -8.43 10.40 -18.70
CA ASN A 51 -7.10 11.01 -18.81
C ASN A 51 -6.34 11.04 -17.49
N ASP A 52 -6.97 10.65 -16.38
CA ASP A 52 -6.43 10.75 -15.03
C ASP A 52 -6.16 9.39 -14.40
N GLY A 53 -6.87 8.37 -14.82
CA GLY A 53 -6.64 7.03 -14.29
C GLY A 53 -7.63 5.99 -14.78
N ILE A 54 -7.40 4.76 -14.34
CA ILE A 54 -8.21 3.60 -14.70
C ILE A 54 -8.13 2.53 -13.60
N GLY A 55 -9.18 1.73 -13.50
CA GLY A 55 -9.20 0.48 -12.73
C GLY A 55 -8.66 -0.69 -13.55
N LEU A 56 -7.97 -1.62 -12.91
CA LEU A 56 -7.60 -2.90 -13.51
C LEU A 56 -7.85 -4.04 -12.51
N ILE A 57 -8.18 -5.21 -13.04
CA ILE A 57 -8.24 -6.44 -12.25
C ILE A 57 -6.81 -6.94 -12.04
N LEU A 58 -6.42 -7.11 -10.77
CA LEU A 58 -5.14 -7.69 -10.39
C LEU A 58 -5.32 -8.57 -9.16
N ASN A 59 -5.10 -9.87 -9.34
CA ASN A 59 -4.95 -10.81 -8.24
C ASN A 59 -3.48 -10.86 -7.81
N VAL A 60 -3.15 -10.23 -6.70
CA VAL A 60 -1.78 -10.16 -6.18
C VAL A 60 -1.25 -11.51 -5.67
N ASN A 61 -2.09 -12.55 -5.59
CA ASN A 61 -1.70 -13.92 -5.24
C ASN A 61 -1.37 -14.79 -6.46
N ASP A 62 -1.63 -14.29 -7.66
CA ASP A 62 -1.37 -14.98 -8.92
C ASP A 62 -0.19 -14.32 -9.63
N LYS A 63 0.93 -15.03 -9.65
CA LYS A 63 2.18 -14.54 -10.25
C LYS A 63 2.03 -14.27 -11.75
N ASP A 64 1.34 -15.12 -12.48
CA ASP A 64 1.18 -15.00 -13.93
C ASP A 64 0.26 -13.82 -14.26
N ASN A 65 -0.77 -13.60 -13.45
CA ASN A 65 -1.61 -12.41 -13.54
C ASN A 65 -0.84 -11.12 -13.24
N ILE A 66 0.02 -11.12 -12.21
CA ILE A 66 0.90 -9.97 -11.90
C ILE A 66 1.81 -9.67 -13.10
N ASP A 67 2.51 -10.67 -13.62
CA ASP A 67 3.42 -10.53 -14.76
C ASP A 67 2.70 -9.97 -15.99
N PHE A 68 1.53 -10.51 -16.32
CA PHE A 68 0.71 -10.09 -17.44
C PHE A 68 0.25 -8.62 -17.28
N VAL A 69 -0.31 -8.26 -16.12
CA VAL A 69 -0.84 -6.91 -15.89
C VAL A 69 0.26 -5.86 -15.91
N ILE A 70 1.38 -6.09 -15.23
CA ILE A 70 2.50 -5.14 -15.18
C ILE A 70 3.13 -4.93 -16.56
N LYS A 71 3.30 -6.00 -17.35
CA LYS A 71 3.80 -5.90 -18.74
C LYS A 71 2.84 -5.10 -19.63
N ASN A 72 1.53 -5.36 -19.51
CA ASN A 72 0.53 -4.63 -20.28
C ASN A 72 0.48 -3.13 -19.91
N ILE A 73 0.54 -2.81 -18.63
CA ILE A 73 0.64 -1.41 -18.17
C ILE A 73 1.86 -0.74 -18.80
N SER A 74 3.02 -1.37 -18.71
CA SER A 74 4.26 -0.80 -19.25
C SER A 74 4.22 -0.61 -20.76
N LYS A 75 3.56 -1.51 -21.49
CA LYS A 75 3.37 -1.43 -22.95
C LYS A 75 2.38 -0.35 -23.37
N THR A 76 1.26 -0.24 -22.64
CA THR A 76 0.13 0.61 -23.04
C THR A 76 0.31 2.05 -22.57
N TYR A 77 0.73 2.23 -21.32
CA TYR A 77 0.78 3.54 -20.67
C TYR A 77 2.22 4.05 -20.51
N GLY A 78 3.19 3.17 -20.46
CA GLY A 78 4.61 3.51 -20.29
C GLY A 78 5.18 3.07 -18.94
N THR A 79 6.36 3.60 -18.60
CA THR A 79 7.10 3.19 -17.40
C THR A 79 6.36 3.57 -16.13
N ILE A 80 6.16 2.60 -15.24
CA ILE A 80 5.59 2.81 -13.91
C ILE A 80 6.62 3.57 -13.07
N SER A 81 6.26 4.77 -12.63
CA SER A 81 7.13 5.67 -11.85
C SER A 81 6.88 5.58 -10.35
N ILE A 82 5.65 5.19 -9.97
CA ILE A 82 5.21 5.13 -8.57
C ILE A 82 4.52 3.79 -8.36
N LEU A 83 4.92 3.07 -7.29
CA LEU A 83 4.26 1.85 -6.84
C LEU A 83 3.82 2.02 -5.39
N VAL A 84 2.51 1.94 -5.14
CA VAL A 84 1.94 1.91 -3.79
C VAL A 84 1.40 0.51 -3.50
N ASN A 85 2.12 -0.24 -2.70
CA ASN A 85 1.72 -1.56 -2.22
C ASN A 85 0.79 -1.39 -1.00
N ASN A 86 -0.52 -1.35 -1.27
CA ASN A 86 -1.55 -1.17 -0.25
C ASN A 86 -2.43 -2.41 -0.06
N ALA A 87 -2.57 -3.27 -1.06
CA ALA A 87 -3.35 -4.50 -0.94
C ALA A 87 -2.90 -5.35 0.26
N GLY A 88 -3.85 -5.84 1.04
CA GLY A 88 -3.56 -6.67 2.19
C GLY A 88 -4.82 -7.26 2.81
N ILE A 89 -4.64 -8.35 3.54
CA ILE A 89 -5.68 -9.06 4.26
C ILE A 89 -5.30 -9.28 5.71
N VAL A 90 -6.31 -9.57 6.52
CA VAL A 90 -6.18 -9.92 7.94
C VAL A 90 -6.83 -11.28 8.16
N ARG A 91 -6.19 -12.14 8.97
CA ARG A 91 -6.72 -13.44 9.44
C ARG A 91 -6.39 -13.57 10.93
N ASP A 92 -7.09 -12.77 11.74
CA ASP A 92 -6.82 -12.67 13.18
C ASP A 92 -7.33 -13.91 13.91
N LYS A 93 -6.42 -14.60 14.59
CA LYS A 93 -6.68 -15.74 15.49
C LYS A 93 -5.61 -15.82 16.55
N LEU A 94 -5.95 -16.18 17.79
CA LEU A 94 -4.95 -16.53 18.79
C LEU A 94 -4.03 -17.61 18.23
N PHE A 95 -2.73 -17.53 18.52
CA PHE A 95 -1.69 -18.35 17.88
C PHE A 95 -1.99 -19.85 17.92
N LEU A 96 -2.46 -20.37 19.06
CA LEU A 96 -2.83 -21.79 19.18
C LEU A 96 -4.03 -22.23 18.31
N ARG A 97 -4.81 -21.27 17.82
CA ARG A 97 -5.98 -21.54 16.94
C ARG A 97 -5.73 -21.11 15.50
N MET A 98 -4.59 -20.50 15.21
CA MET A 98 -4.21 -20.06 13.87
C MET A 98 -3.82 -21.28 13.04
N SER A 99 -4.50 -21.49 11.91
CA SER A 99 -4.13 -22.55 10.98
C SER A 99 -2.95 -22.13 10.10
N GLU A 100 -2.25 -23.12 9.56
CA GLU A 100 -1.20 -22.88 8.56
C GLU A 100 -1.75 -22.09 7.34
N ASN A 101 -2.98 -22.40 6.92
CA ASN A 101 -3.65 -21.66 5.84
C ASN A 101 -3.88 -20.18 6.19
N ASP A 102 -4.28 -19.85 7.44
CA ASP A 102 -4.43 -18.45 7.87
C ASP A 102 -3.08 -17.71 7.83
N TRP A 103 -2.00 -18.41 8.15
CA TRP A 103 -0.63 -17.89 8.09
C TRP A 103 -0.21 -17.67 6.63
N ASP A 104 -0.31 -18.70 5.79
CA ASP A 104 0.16 -18.68 4.40
C ASP A 104 -0.60 -17.66 3.54
N GLU A 105 -1.92 -17.55 3.68
CA GLU A 105 -2.70 -16.52 2.97
C GLU A 105 -2.21 -15.11 3.27
N VAL A 106 -1.92 -14.82 4.54
CA VAL A 106 -1.44 -13.49 4.96
C VAL A 106 -0.01 -13.25 4.46
N MET A 107 0.89 -14.22 4.57
CA MET A 107 2.25 -14.13 4.04
C MET A 107 2.26 -13.94 2.52
N GLN A 108 1.45 -14.69 1.80
CA GLN A 108 1.35 -14.61 0.34
C GLN A 108 0.84 -13.25 -0.10
N THR A 109 -0.27 -12.78 0.48
CA THR A 109 -0.92 -11.54 0.05
C THR A 109 -0.17 -10.30 0.52
N ASN A 110 0.25 -10.26 1.79
CA ASN A 110 0.79 -9.04 2.38
C ASN A 110 2.30 -8.86 2.15
N LEU A 111 3.04 -9.94 1.89
CA LEU A 111 4.50 -9.86 1.77
C LEU A 111 5.02 -10.34 0.42
N LYS A 112 4.69 -11.56 0.01
CA LYS A 112 5.20 -12.13 -1.24
C LYS A 112 4.72 -11.35 -2.47
N ALA A 113 3.47 -10.88 -2.47
CA ALA A 113 2.93 -10.04 -3.52
C ALA A 113 3.73 -8.75 -3.70
N ILE A 114 4.11 -8.09 -2.60
CA ILE A 114 4.94 -6.88 -2.62
C ILE A 114 6.28 -7.14 -3.29
N PHE A 115 6.94 -8.26 -2.93
CA PHE A 115 8.19 -8.68 -3.58
C PHE A 115 8.01 -8.86 -5.09
N LEU A 116 6.98 -9.58 -5.53
CA LEU A 116 6.73 -9.86 -6.95
C LEU A 116 6.48 -8.57 -7.75
N LEU A 117 5.57 -7.73 -7.28
CA LEU A 117 5.24 -6.46 -7.93
C LEU A 117 6.47 -5.53 -8.01
N THR A 118 7.16 -5.37 -6.90
CA THR A 118 8.33 -4.50 -6.81
C THR A 118 9.44 -4.95 -7.77
N LYS A 119 9.71 -6.25 -7.83
CA LYS A 119 10.71 -6.82 -8.74
C LYS A 119 10.43 -6.52 -10.21
N LEU A 120 9.16 -6.45 -10.61
CA LEU A 120 8.77 -6.19 -11.99
C LEU A 120 8.85 -4.72 -12.39
N VAL A 121 8.63 -3.78 -11.46
CA VAL A 121 8.64 -2.34 -11.77
C VAL A 121 10.04 -1.73 -11.69
N ILE A 122 10.93 -2.26 -10.85
CA ILE A 122 12.29 -1.75 -10.64
C ILE A 122 13.09 -1.57 -11.95
N PRO A 123 13.13 -2.50 -12.91
CA PRO A 123 13.93 -2.32 -14.13
C PRO A 123 13.54 -1.06 -14.91
N GLY A 124 12.25 -0.77 -15.03
CA GLY A 124 11.76 0.46 -15.66
C GLY A 124 12.15 1.72 -14.90
N MET A 125 12.01 1.72 -13.58
CA MET A 125 12.43 2.82 -12.71
C MET A 125 13.95 3.08 -12.79
N MET A 126 14.76 2.02 -12.80
CA MET A 126 16.21 2.12 -12.95
C MET A 126 16.62 2.74 -14.29
N THR A 127 15.98 2.34 -15.40
CA THR A 127 16.21 2.89 -16.73
C THR A 127 15.88 4.39 -16.78
N LYS A 128 14.79 4.80 -16.14
CA LYS A 128 14.35 6.21 -16.06
C LYS A 128 15.11 7.02 -15.00
N ARG A 129 15.90 6.37 -14.14
CA ARG A 129 16.55 6.98 -12.97
C ARG A 129 15.55 7.77 -12.12
N PHE A 130 14.36 7.23 -11.97
CA PHE A 130 13.29 7.79 -11.15
C PHE A 130 12.35 6.68 -10.70
N GLY A 131 12.04 6.62 -9.41
CA GLY A 131 11.06 5.71 -8.84
C GLY A 131 10.66 6.12 -7.43
N ARG A 132 9.39 5.86 -7.08
CA ARG A 132 8.85 6.03 -5.72
C ARG A 132 8.09 4.77 -5.35
N ILE A 133 8.55 4.07 -4.34
CA ILE A 133 7.92 2.84 -3.84
C ILE A 133 7.44 3.11 -2.43
N ILE A 134 6.14 2.99 -2.22
CA ILE A 134 5.50 3.17 -0.92
C ILE A 134 4.85 1.86 -0.51
N ASN A 135 5.26 1.34 0.63
CA ASN A 135 4.71 0.12 1.19
C ASN A 135 3.83 0.46 2.41
N ILE A 136 2.56 0.08 2.36
CA ILE A 136 1.65 0.28 3.50
C ILE A 136 1.90 -0.82 4.53
N SER A 137 2.59 -0.44 5.61
CA SER A 137 2.79 -1.26 6.80
C SER A 137 1.58 -1.14 7.75
N SER A 138 1.78 -1.19 9.04
CA SER A 138 0.78 -0.98 10.10
C SER A 138 1.47 -0.74 11.43
N VAL A 139 0.81 -0.05 12.34
CA VAL A 139 1.23 0.01 13.75
C VAL A 139 1.38 -1.39 14.35
N SER A 140 0.58 -2.37 13.91
CA SER A 140 0.67 -3.77 14.37
C SER A 140 2.03 -4.42 14.10
N GLY A 141 2.76 -3.98 13.07
CA GLY A 141 4.12 -4.45 12.80
C GLY A 141 5.15 -4.01 13.84
N PHE A 142 4.81 -3.08 14.72
CA PHE A 142 5.65 -2.52 15.77
C PHE A 142 5.17 -2.91 17.17
N THR A 143 3.85 -3.08 17.35
CA THR A 143 3.23 -3.35 18.67
C THR A 143 2.91 -4.82 18.89
N GLY A 144 2.73 -5.63 17.84
CA GLY A 144 2.48 -7.07 17.94
C GLY A 144 1.22 -7.42 18.76
N PRO A 145 0.01 -6.92 18.42
CA PRO A 145 -1.17 -7.21 19.22
C PRO A 145 -1.52 -8.71 19.18
N ALA A 146 -2.08 -9.20 20.28
CA ALA A 146 -2.52 -10.59 20.41
C ALA A 146 -3.51 -10.95 19.28
N GLY A 147 -3.36 -12.15 18.72
CA GLY A 147 -4.20 -12.63 17.62
C GLY A 147 -3.71 -12.24 16.22
N GLN A 148 -2.67 -11.41 16.11
CA GLN A 148 -2.15 -10.91 14.82
C GLN A 148 -0.71 -11.39 14.52
N ALA A 149 -0.30 -12.57 14.99
CA ALA A 149 1.07 -13.03 14.77
C ALA A 149 1.46 -13.06 13.27
N ASN A 150 0.59 -13.57 12.38
CA ASN A 150 0.79 -13.57 10.93
C ASN A 150 0.83 -12.15 10.35
N TYR A 151 -0.17 -11.33 10.64
CA TYR A 151 -0.29 -9.98 10.11
C TYR A 151 0.86 -9.09 10.58
N SER A 152 1.14 -9.07 11.87
CA SER A 152 2.24 -8.29 12.47
C SER A 152 3.59 -8.69 11.88
N SER A 153 3.83 -9.99 11.69
CA SER A 153 5.06 -10.49 11.05
C SER A 153 5.22 -9.94 9.64
N THR A 154 4.15 -9.94 8.80
CA THR A 154 4.24 -9.38 7.46
C THR A 154 4.48 -7.87 7.49
N LYS A 155 3.83 -7.13 8.39
CA LYS A 155 3.96 -5.67 8.47
C LYS A 155 5.32 -5.22 9.01
N ALA A 156 5.94 -5.99 9.89
CA ALA A 156 7.33 -5.81 10.32
C ALA A 156 8.33 -6.17 9.20
N ALA A 157 8.11 -7.29 8.50
CA ALA A 157 8.95 -7.72 7.39
C ALA A 157 9.00 -6.70 6.24
N ILE A 158 7.86 -6.04 5.93
CA ILE A 158 7.77 -4.97 4.93
C ILE A 158 8.72 -3.81 5.27
N VAL A 159 8.87 -3.46 6.53
CA VAL A 159 9.77 -2.38 6.97
C VAL A 159 11.23 -2.76 6.69
N ALA A 160 11.65 -3.98 7.05
CA ALA A 160 12.99 -4.47 6.78
C ALA A 160 13.27 -4.57 5.26
N PHE A 161 12.32 -5.12 4.51
CA PHE A 161 12.37 -5.19 3.04
C PHE A 161 12.56 -3.81 2.41
N SER A 162 11.82 -2.81 2.86
CA SER A 162 11.91 -1.44 2.34
C SER A 162 13.27 -0.80 2.60
N LYS A 163 13.85 -1.03 3.78
CA LYS A 163 15.20 -0.53 4.12
C LYS A 163 16.29 -1.15 3.24
N SER A 164 16.23 -2.47 3.00
CA SER A 164 17.14 -3.14 2.08
C SER A 164 17.09 -2.55 0.67
N LEU A 165 15.88 -2.42 0.13
CA LEU A 165 15.72 -1.86 -1.21
C LEU A 165 16.10 -0.37 -1.30
N ALA A 166 15.89 0.40 -0.26
CA ALA A 166 16.33 1.80 -0.21
C ALA A 166 17.85 1.91 -0.38
N ASN A 167 18.62 1.02 0.28
CA ASN A 167 20.07 0.95 0.14
C ASN A 167 20.50 0.54 -1.28
N GLU A 168 19.83 -0.44 -1.88
CA GLU A 168 20.18 -0.96 -3.21
C GLU A 168 19.86 0.04 -4.33
N LEU A 169 18.75 0.79 -4.20
CA LEU A 169 18.16 1.56 -5.29
C LEU A 169 18.42 3.07 -5.21
N GLY A 170 18.91 3.57 -4.08
CA GLY A 170 19.12 5.00 -3.84
C GLY A 170 20.00 5.67 -4.90
N SER A 171 21.07 5.02 -5.35
CA SER A 171 21.97 5.53 -6.40
C SER A 171 21.29 5.72 -7.77
N ARG A 172 20.08 5.17 -7.94
CA ARG A 172 19.25 5.30 -9.15
C ARG A 172 18.11 6.31 -9.00
N ASN A 173 18.13 7.14 -7.95
CA ASN A 173 17.06 8.10 -7.63
C ASN A 173 15.69 7.41 -7.43
N ILE A 174 15.72 6.22 -6.82
CA ILE A 174 14.53 5.46 -6.44
C ILE A 174 14.44 5.48 -4.91
N THR A 175 13.35 6.02 -4.37
CA THR A 175 13.12 6.00 -2.93
C THR A 175 12.15 4.88 -2.58
N VAL A 176 12.37 4.25 -1.43
CA VAL A 176 11.51 3.17 -0.91
C VAL A 176 11.20 3.47 0.54
N ASN A 177 9.93 3.76 0.83
CA ASN A 177 9.48 4.15 2.16
C ASN A 177 8.26 3.36 2.61
N CYS A 178 8.04 3.30 3.91
CA CYS A 178 6.86 2.74 4.52
C CYS A 178 5.95 3.83 5.09
N VAL A 179 4.66 3.60 5.03
CA VAL A 179 3.66 4.31 5.83
C VAL A 179 3.03 3.30 6.77
N ALA A 180 2.99 3.59 8.06
CA ALA A 180 2.43 2.72 9.09
C ALA A 180 1.18 3.36 9.71
N PRO A 181 -0.03 3.06 9.16
CA PRO A 181 -1.28 3.54 9.72
C PRO A 181 -1.54 2.94 11.11
N GLY A 182 -2.18 3.71 11.97
CA GLY A 182 -2.81 3.22 13.18
C GLY A 182 -4.24 2.73 12.91
N PHE A 183 -5.17 3.10 13.80
CA PHE A 183 -6.59 2.79 13.61
C PHE A 183 -7.22 3.81 12.66
N ILE A 184 -7.53 3.38 11.43
CA ILE A 184 -8.11 4.20 10.36
C ILE A 184 -9.55 3.78 10.11
N GLU A 185 -10.47 4.72 10.01
CA GLU A 185 -11.89 4.49 9.68
C GLU A 185 -12.02 3.91 8.27
N THR A 186 -12.33 2.62 8.17
CA THR A 186 -12.50 1.88 6.92
C THR A 186 -13.57 0.81 7.11
N GLU A 187 -14.06 0.22 6.03
CA GLU A 187 -14.97 -0.94 6.10
C GLU A 187 -14.37 -2.11 6.90
N MET A 188 -13.05 -2.24 6.94
CA MET A 188 -12.35 -3.26 7.72
C MET A 188 -12.44 -2.98 9.22
N THR A 189 -12.20 -1.75 9.65
CA THR A 189 -12.23 -1.35 11.06
C THR A 189 -13.64 -1.17 11.60
N ASN A 190 -14.62 -0.90 10.73
CA ASN A 190 -16.03 -0.83 11.11
C ASN A 190 -16.57 -2.17 11.65
N LYS A 191 -15.96 -3.28 11.27
CA LYS A 191 -16.35 -4.63 11.76
C LYS A 191 -15.75 -4.98 13.13
N VAL A 192 -14.86 -4.16 13.67
CA VAL A 192 -14.26 -4.35 14.99
C VAL A 192 -15.30 -4.05 16.07
N ALA A 193 -15.35 -4.90 17.11
CA ALA A 193 -16.29 -4.73 18.22
C ALA A 193 -16.12 -3.35 18.89
N GLU A 194 -17.22 -2.75 19.33
CA GLU A 194 -17.24 -1.38 19.86
C GLU A 194 -16.35 -1.22 21.10
N GLU A 195 -16.30 -2.23 21.96
CA GLU A 195 -15.43 -2.25 23.15
C GLU A 195 -13.95 -2.12 22.78
N ILE A 196 -13.53 -2.79 21.71
CA ILE A 196 -12.16 -2.73 21.20
C ILE A 196 -11.88 -1.34 20.62
N LYS A 197 -12.82 -0.76 19.89
CA LYS A 197 -12.73 0.59 19.34
C LYS A 197 -12.54 1.61 20.47
N VAL A 198 -13.39 1.57 21.50
CA VAL A 198 -13.29 2.47 22.66
C VAL A 198 -11.92 2.36 23.33
N ASN A 199 -11.37 1.14 23.44
CA ASN A 199 -10.04 0.94 24.02
C ASN A 199 -8.93 1.56 23.15
N TYR A 200 -8.99 1.40 21.83
CA TYR A 200 -8.05 2.09 20.92
C TYR A 200 -8.14 3.61 21.09
N LEU A 201 -9.35 4.17 21.13
CA LEU A 201 -9.57 5.61 21.24
C LEU A 201 -8.99 6.18 22.56
N LYS A 202 -9.06 5.44 23.66
CA LYS A 202 -8.43 5.82 24.93
C LYS A 202 -6.92 5.98 24.81
N ASN A 203 -6.28 5.09 24.03
CA ASN A 203 -4.83 5.02 23.88
C ASN A 203 -4.28 5.93 22.75
N ILE A 204 -5.13 6.49 21.90
CA ILE A 204 -4.72 7.44 20.85
C ILE A 204 -4.60 8.85 21.48
N PRO A 205 -3.40 9.48 21.52
CA PRO A 205 -3.23 10.84 22.03
C PRO A 205 -4.12 11.88 21.37
N LEU A 206 -4.30 11.81 20.03
CA LEU A 206 -5.15 12.75 19.29
C LEU A 206 -6.66 12.54 19.50
N LYS A 207 -7.06 11.52 20.29
CA LYS A 207 -8.46 11.25 20.69
C LYS A 207 -9.46 11.14 19.53
N ARG A 208 -8.97 10.75 18.36
CA ARG A 208 -9.78 10.42 17.19
C ARG A 208 -9.16 9.25 16.42
N TYR A 209 -9.97 8.58 15.65
CA TYR A 209 -9.46 7.68 14.62
C TYR A 209 -8.88 8.48 13.46
N GLY A 210 -7.92 7.89 12.74
CA GLY A 210 -7.43 8.44 11.49
C GLY A 210 -8.46 8.22 10.38
N LYS A 211 -8.46 9.12 9.40
CA LYS A 211 -9.21 8.96 8.15
C LYS A 211 -8.29 8.42 7.06
N PRO A 212 -8.82 7.74 6.02
CA PRO A 212 -8.03 7.34 4.86
C PRO A 212 -7.21 8.48 4.24
N GLU A 213 -7.75 9.71 4.29
CA GLU A 213 -7.12 10.93 3.79
C GLU A 213 -5.86 11.32 4.59
N ASP A 214 -5.83 11.02 5.89
CA ASP A 214 -4.63 11.25 6.74
C ASP A 214 -3.45 10.42 6.20
N VAL A 215 -3.71 9.18 5.75
CA VAL A 215 -2.70 8.31 5.14
C VAL A 215 -2.36 8.75 3.72
N ALA A 216 -3.37 9.08 2.91
CA ALA A 216 -3.21 9.50 1.52
C ALA A 216 -2.35 10.78 1.40
N GLY A 217 -2.48 11.71 2.34
CA GLY A 217 -1.66 12.92 2.41
C GLY A 217 -0.18 12.61 2.55
N VAL A 218 0.17 11.68 3.43
CA VAL A 218 1.56 11.24 3.65
C VAL A 218 2.12 10.49 2.44
N VAL A 219 1.32 9.60 1.83
CA VAL A 219 1.73 8.91 0.60
C VAL A 219 1.99 9.92 -0.52
N ASN A 220 1.11 10.88 -0.71
CA ASN A 220 1.28 11.93 -1.71
C ASN A 220 2.55 12.77 -1.50
N PHE A 221 2.86 13.13 -0.27
CA PHE A 221 4.11 13.80 0.08
C PHE A 221 5.33 12.94 -0.30
N LEU A 222 5.33 11.67 0.10
CA LEU A 222 6.46 10.76 -0.12
C LEU A 222 6.73 10.45 -1.60
N VAL A 223 5.75 10.55 -2.48
CA VAL A 223 5.96 10.36 -3.93
C VAL A 223 6.33 11.65 -4.65
N GLY A 224 6.18 12.80 -4.00
CA GLY A 224 6.52 14.11 -4.52
C GLY A 224 8.02 14.41 -4.51
N ASP A 225 8.38 15.51 -5.15
CA ASP A 225 9.79 15.93 -5.26
C ASP A 225 10.33 16.46 -3.92
N GLU A 226 9.47 16.99 -3.06
CA GLU A 226 9.83 17.46 -1.70
C GLU A 226 10.37 16.34 -0.80
N ALA A 227 9.99 15.08 -1.07
CA ALA A 227 10.49 13.90 -0.35
C ALA A 227 11.67 13.22 -1.05
N SER A 228 12.31 13.86 -2.03
CA SER A 228 13.38 13.25 -2.84
C SER A 228 14.61 12.80 -2.03
N TYR A 229 14.81 13.36 -0.84
CA TYR A 229 15.90 12.96 0.08
C TYR A 229 15.43 12.06 1.23
N ILE A 230 14.21 11.51 1.13
CA ILE A 230 13.63 10.61 2.13
C ILE A 230 13.55 9.20 1.55
N THR A 231 14.34 8.26 2.09
CA THR A 231 14.31 6.85 1.70
C THR A 231 14.64 5.94 2.88
N GLY A 232 14.11 4.73 2.91
CA GLY A 232 14.31 3.74 3.97
C GLY A 232 13.57 4.05 5.27
N THR A 233 12.72 5.09 5.30
CA THR A 233 12.00 5.50 6.52
C THR A 233 10.63 4.84 6.62
N THR A 234 10.09 4.84 7.85
CA THR A 234 8.69 4.53 8.14
C THR A 234 8.04 5.74 8.77
N ILE A 235 7.01 6.28 8.12
CA ILE A 235 6.20 7.35 8.69
C ILE A 235 4.97 6.75 9.37
N HIS A 236 4.85 6.98 10.66
CA HIS A 236 3.71 6.57 11.46
C HIS A 236 2.55 7.56 11.30
N VAL A 237 1.37 7.06 10.88
CA VAL A 237 0.14 7.84 10.74
C VAL A 237 -0.91 7.23 11.66
N ASN A 238 -0.75 7.46 12.97
CA ASN A 238 -1.46 6.70 14.00
C ASN A 238 -1.99 7.55 15.17
N GLY A 239 -1.95 8.87 15.05
CA GLY A 239 -2.43 9.79 16.10
C GLY A 239 -1.65 9.72 17.41
N GLY A 240 -0.41 9.20 17.38
CA GLY A 240 0.43 9.00 18.56
C GLY A 240 0.21 7.65 19.28
N LEU A 241 -0.60 6.74 18.70
CA LEU A 241 -0.82 5.41 19.28
C LEU A 241 0.47 4.62 19.49
N TYR A 242 1.46 4.88 18.64
CA TYR A 242 2.82 4.35 18.73
C TYR A 242 3.80 5.48 18.35
N MET A 243 4.82 5.68 19.21
CA MET A 243 5.89 6.67 19.04
C MET A 243 7.26 6.01 19.23
#